data_e569cf2ebc3b933985c1fb14fd502451
#
_entry.id   e569cf2ebc3b933985c1fb14fd502451
#
_cell.length_a   1.000
_cell.length_b   1.000
_cell.length_c   1.000
_cell.angle_alpha   90.00
_cell.angle_beta   90.00
_cell.angle_gamma   90.00
#
_symmetry.space_group_name_H-M   'P 1'
#
loop_
_entity.id
_entity.type
_entity.pdbx_description
1 polymer ?
#
loop_
_entity_poly.entity_id
_entity_poly.type
_entity_poly.pdbx_seq_one_letter_code
_entity_poly.pdbx_strand_id
1 'polypeptide(L)'
;MDLWFTEYHTDNSRFSIKVKKPVISLKSEFQRIDVFDSYDFGRILVLDGYLMLTEKDEFIYHEMLTHVPMAVNPEISDVLVIGAGDGGIVRELTRYDSIKRIDMVEIDKLVVDVCREYLPQTSCKLDDPRVNLYFEDGLKFVAGKNNEYDLIIVDSTDPFGPGEALFTEEFYGNCFKALNSSGIMVNQHESPYYPNDALAAQSAHRRIKSIFPKALVYQAHIPTYPSGHFLLGFASKGLDPIDDLSTTWDSLGLKTRYYNTELHRGCFALPNYVKELLKNA
;
A
#
# COMPACT_ATOMS: atom_id res chain seq x y z
N MET A 1 -20.06 10.88 -28.12
CA MET A 1 -20.28 11.12 -26.66
C MET A 1 -18.95 10.87 -25.96
N ASP A 2 -18.47 11.81 -25.18
CA ASP A 2 -17.25 11.63 -24.38
C ASP A 2 -17.62 10.90 -23.09
N LEU A 3 -16.86 9.85 -22.75
CA LEU A 3 -17.05 9.08 -21.54
C LEU A 3 -15.93 9.43 -20.55
N TRP A 4 -16.31 9.72 -19.30
CA TRP A 4 -15.40 10.08 -18.23
C TRP A 4 -15.67 9.22 -17.01
N PHE A 5 -14.62 8.62 -16.43
CA PHE A 5 -14.64 8.21 -15.05
C PHE A 5 -14.45 9.46 -14.19
N THR A 6 -15.20 9.57 -13.11
CA THR A 6 -15.11 10.71 -12.19
C THR A 6 -15.20 10.19 -10.76
N GLU A 7 -14.13 10.44 -10.01
CA GLU A 7 -14.09 10.27 -8.57
C GLU A 7 -14.48 11.58 -7.89
N TYR A 8 -15.47 11.54 -7.01
CA TYR A 8 -15.89 12.65 -6.19
C TYR A 8 -15.18 12.58 -4.85
N HIS A 9 -14.10 13.35 -4.72
CA HIS A 9 -13.27 13.32 -3.52
C HIS A 9 -13.89 14.14 -2.37
N THR A 10 -14.48 15.30 -2.70
CA THR A 10 -15.26 16.12 -1.78
C THR A 10 -16.50 16.64 -2.51
N ASP A 11 -17.42 17.30 -1.79
CA ASP A 11 -18.58 17.97 -2.41
C ASP A 11 -18.17 19.01 -3.49
N ASN A 12 -16.94 19.54 -3.39
CA ASN A 12 -16.47 20.64 -4.22
C ASN A 12 -15.25 20.30 -5.08
N SER A 13 -14.71 19.08 -4.97
CA SER A 13 -13.55 18.65 -5.76
C SER A 13 -13.72 17.23 -6.29
N ARG A 14 -13.25 17.03 -7.51
CA ARG A 14 -13.29 15.73 -8.19
C ARG A 14 -12.06 15.56 -9.07
N PHE A 15 -11.69 14.29 -9.26
CA PHE A 15 -10.71 13.88 -10.25
C PHE A 15 -11.41 13.15 -11.39
N SER A 16 -11.06 13.44 -12.63
CA SER A 16 -11.72 12.81 -13.79
C SER A 16 -10.71 12.37 -14.84
N ILE A 17 -10.89 11.14 -15.33
CA ILE A 17 -10.10 10.56 -16.41
C ILE A 17 -11.02 10.27 -17.61
N LYS A 18 -10.64 10.74 -18.80
CA LYS A 18 -11.34 10.38 -20.03
C LYS A 18 -11.07 8.91 -20.36
N VAL A 19 -12.16 8.13 -20.50
CA VAL A 19 -12.09 6.69 -20.77
C VAL A 19 -12.58 6.38 -22.16
N LYS A 20 -12.02 5.34 -22.77
CA LYS A 20 -12.42 4.83 -24.09
C LYS A 20 -13.70 4.00 -23.97
N LYS A 21 -13.72 3.11 -22.98
CA LYS A 21 -14.83 2.21 -22.70
C LYS A 21 -14.73 1.59 -21.32
N PRO A 22 -15.84 1.18 -20.71
CA PRO A 22 -15.80 0.22 -19.62
C PRO A 22 -15.32 -1.13 -20.18
N VAL A 23 -14.51 -1.85 -19.41
CA VAL A 23 -14.02 -3.20 -19.70
C VAL A 23 -14.90 -4.21 -18.98
N ILE A 24 -15.08 -4.01 -17.66
CA ILE A 24 -15.94 -4.84 -16.83
C ILE A 24 -16.50 -4.01 -15.66
N SER A 25 -17.66 -4.41 -15.17
CA SER A 25 -18.28 -3.90 -13.96
C SER A 25 -18.96 -5.07 -13.26
N LEU A 26 -18.46 -5.41 -12.07
CA LEU A 26 -18.94 -6.52 -11.24
C LEU A 26 -19.23 -6.02 -9.83
N LYS A 27 -19.98 -6.82 -9.08
CA LYS A 27 -20.22 -6.58 -7.67
C LYS A 27 -19.96 -7.86 -6.89
N SER A 28 -19.05 -7.79 -5.93
CA SER A 28 -18.85 -8.85 -4.93
C SER A 28 -19.81 -8.65 -3.74
N GLU A 29 -19.66 -9.47 -2.72
CA GLU A 29 -20.32 -9.23 -1.43
C GLU A 29 -19.73 -8.05 -0.65
N PHE A 30 -18.53 -7.58 -1.01
CA PHE A 30 -17.80 -6.52 -0.32
C PHE A 30 -17.94 -5.16 -1.03
N GLN A 31 -17.85 -5.13 -2.37
CA GLN A 31 -17.72 -3.88 -3.13
C GLN A 31 -18.07 -4.03 -4.61
N ARG A 32 -18.22 -2.93 -5.28
CA ARG A 32 -18.28 -2.85 -6.74
C ARG A 32 -16.89 -2.72 -7.32
N ILE A 33 -16.60 -3.47 -8.38
CA ILE A 33 -15.30 -3.53 -9.07
C ILE A 33 -15.52 -3.12 -10.52
N ASP A 34 -14.91 -2.02 -10.93
CA ASP A 34 -14.96 -1.52 -12.30
C ASP A 34 -13.55 -1.46 -12.89
N VAL A 35 -13.40 -1.86 -14.15
CA VAL A 35 -12.18 -1.66 -14.94
C VAL A 35 -12.53 -0.87 -16.19
N PHE A 36 -11.76 0.16 -16.49
CA PHE A 36 -11.94 0.96 -17.70
C PHE A 36 -10.65 1.02 -18.52
N ASP A 37 -10.77 1.06 -19.83
CA ASP A 37 -9.68 1.47 -20.73
C ASP A 37 -9.67 3.01 -20.81
N SER A 38 -8.60 3.66 -20.41
CA SER A 38 -8.42 5.11 -20.50
C SER A 38 -7.62 5.50 -21.74
N TYR A 39 -7.60 6.81 -22.08
CA TYR A 39 -6.77 7.32 -23.17
C TYR A 39 -5.31 7.47 -22.78
N ASP A 40 -5.04 7.98 -21.56
CA ASP A 40 -3.70 8.42 -21.17
C ASP A 40 -3.06 7.59 -20.04
N PHE A 41 -3.87 6.78 -19.33
CA PHE A 41 -3.44 6.07 -18.12
C PHE A 41 -3.43 4.53 -18.26
N GLY A 42 -3.72 4.00 -19.47
CA GLY A 42 -3.90 2.57 -19.67
C GLY A 42 -5.21 2.08 -19.02
N ARG A 43 -5.22 0.87 -18.50
CA ARG A 43 -6.35 0.39 -17.69
C ARG A 43 -6.33 1.01 -16.31
N ILE A 44 -7.52 1.25 -15.78
CA ILE A 44 -7.72 1.77 -14.44
C ILE A 44 -8.62 0.81 -13.67
N LEU A 45 -8.29 0.55 -12.42
CA LEU A 45 -9.08 -0.21 -11.46
C LEU A 45 -9.80 0.77 -10.52
N VAL A 46 -11.08 0.56 -10.35
CA VAL A 46 -11.94 1.38 -9.49
C VAL A 46 -12.74 0.46 -8.57
N LEU A 47 -12.71 0.74 -7.28
CA LEU A 47 -13.48 0.03 -6.25
C LEU A 47 -14.46 1.02 -5.61
N ASP A 48 -15.77 0.70 -5.64
CA ASP A 48 -16.86 1.55 -5.13
C ASP A 48 -16.83 3.02 -5.61
N GLY A 49 -16.24 3.26 -6.79
CA GLY A 49 -16.12 4.60 -7.38
C GLY A 49 -14.80 5.32 -7.06
N TYR A 50 -13.92 4.72 -6.26
CA TYR A 50 -12.58 5.24 -5.94
C TYR A 50 -11.52 4.63 -6.84
N LEU A 51 -10.59 5.45 -7.31
CA LEU A 51 -9.49 5.02 -8.16
C LEU A 51 -8.41 4.33 -7.34
N MET A 52 -8.25 3.02 -7.54
CA MET A 52 -7.23 2.26 -6.83
C MET A 52 -5.88 2.30 -7.53
N LEU A 53 -5.85 2.12 -8.84
CA LEU A 53 -4.60 2.18 -9.62
C LEU A 53 -4.85 2.50 -11.10
N THR A 54 -3.80 2.94 -11.75
CA THR A 54 -3.70 3.00 -13.21
C THR A 54 -2.44 2.28 -13.69
N GLU A 55 -2.45 1.69 -14.88
CA GLU A 55 -1.25 1.06 -15.47
C GLU A 55 -0.06 2.03 -15.61
N LYS A 56 -0.34 3.34 -15.63
CA LYS A 56 0.69 4.36 -15.86
C LYS A 56 1.50 4.71 -14.64
N ASP A 57 0.91 4.75 -13.46
CA ASP A 57 1.54 5.26 -12.24
C ASP A 57 1.50 4.33 -11.02
N GLU A 58 0.89 3.13 -11.12
CA GLU A 58 0.79 2.15 -10.02
C GLU A 58 2.15 1.81 -9.38
N PHE A 59 3.21 1.82 -10.20
CA PHE A 59 4.55 1.48 -9.74
C PHE A 59 5.06 2.41 -8.64
N ILE A 60 4.60 3.65 -8.59
CA ILE A 60 5.01 4.62 -7.56
C ILE A 60 4.63 4.10 -6.18
N TYR A 61 3.39 3.69 -6.04
CA TYR A 61 2.84 3.17 -4.79
C TYR A 61 3.49 1.83 -4.41
N HIS A 62 3.52 0.88 -5.32
CA HIS A 62 4.04 -0.47 -5.07
C HIS A 62 5.54 -0.46 -4.76
N GLU A 63 6.33 0.33 -5.50
CA GLU A 63 7.76 0.47 -5.23
C GLU A 63 8.02 1.11 -3.86
N MET A 64 7.25 2.14 -3.46
CA MET A 64 7.47 2.82 -2.20
C MET A 64 7.08 1.97 -0.99
N LEU A 65 5.98 1.19 -1.07
CA LEU A 65 5.62 0.25 0.00
C LEU A 65 6.58 -0.94 0.10
N THR A 66 7.16 -1.37 -1.03
CA THR A 66 8.04 -2.55 -1.03
C THR A 66 9.50 -2.19 -0.78
N HIS A 67 10.06 -1.26 -1.55
CA HIS A 67 11.51 -1.05 -1.53
C HIS A 67 12.00 -0.26 -0.31
N VAL A 68 11.16 0.59 0.28
CA VAL A 68 11.55 1.31 1.51
C VAL A 68 11.89 0.33 2.64
N PRO A 69 11.03 -0.59 3.08
CA PRO A 69 11.40 -1.53 4.13
C PRO A 69 12.50 -2.52 3.71
N MET A 70 12.50 -2.98 2.45
CA MET A 70 13.51 -3.90 1.94
C MET A 70 14.92 -3.29 1.88
N ALA A 71 15.02 -1.97 1.72
CA ALA A 71 16.31 -1.27 1.76
C ALA A 71 16.80 -1.02 3.20
N VAL A 72 15.90 -0.99 4.18
CA VAL A 72 16.27 -0.88 5.60
C VAL A 72 16.74 -2.23 6.16
N ASN A 73 16.05 -3.29 5.81
CA ASN A 73 16.44 -4.64 6.22
C ASN A 73 16.50 -5.58 5.00
N PRO A 74 17.68 -5.81 4.42
CA PRO A 74 17.85 -6.70 3.27
C PRO A 74 17.68 -8.20 3.61
N GLU A 75 17.65 -8.56 4.89
CA GLU A 75 17.49 -9.94 5.37
C GLU A 75 16.02 -10.36 5.51
N ILE A 76 15.07 -9.49 5.16
CA ILE A 76 13.64 -9.84 5.16
C ILE A 76 13.41 -11.09 4.30
N SER A 77 12.74 -12.09 4.91
CA SER A 77 12.48 -13.40 4.34
C SER A 77 11.00 -13.77 4.34
N ASP A 78 10.31 -13.52 5.44
CA ASP A 78 8.90 -13.87 5.66
C ASP A 78 8.05 -12.61 5.70
N VAL A 79 7.14 -12.48 4.73
CA VAL A 79 6.34 -11.27 4.53
C VAL A 79 4.85 -11.59 4.62
N LEU A 80 4.11 -10.77 5.35
CA LEU A 80 2.66 -10.72 5.32
C LEU A 80 2.22 -9.47 4.54
N VAL A 81 1.35 -9.67 3.57
CA VAL A 81 0.68 -8.60 2.82
C VAL A 81 -0.81 -8.68 3.13
N ILE A 82 -1.40 -7.61 3.64
CA ILE A 82 -2.83 -7.51 3.95
C ILE A 82 -3.46 -6.56 2.95
N GLY A 83 -4.42 -7.05 2.16
CA GLY A 83 -4.96 -6.40 0.98
C GLY A 83 -4.13 -6.70 -0.26
N ALA A 84 -3.88 -5.69 -1.09
CA ALA A 84 -3.06 -5.78 -2.31
C ALA A 84 -3.63 -6.74 -3.38
N GLY A 85 -4.95 -6.82 -3.51
CA GLY A 85 -5.65 -7.72 -4.44
C GLY A 85 -5.24 -7.59 -5.90
N ASP A 86 -4.62 -6.47 -6.30
CA ASP A 86 -4.07 -6.27 -7.63
C ASP A 86 -2.75 -7.04 -7.89
N GLY A 87 -1.99 -7.39 -6.84
CA GLY A 87 -0.75 -8.16 -6.91
C GLY A 87 0.53 -7.33 -7.13
N GLY A 88 0.45 -6.00 -7.21
CA GLY A 88 1.61 -5.14 -7.48
C GLY A 88 2.68 -5.21 -6.38
N ILE A 89 2.29 -5.27 -5.12
CA ILE A 89 3.20 -5.49 -3.98
C ILE A 89 3.91 -6.85 -4.11
N VAL A 90 3.16 -7.90 -4.41
CA VAL A 90 3.70 -9.26 -4.58
C VAL A 90 4.69 -9.29 -5.74
N ARG A 91 4.39 -8.60 -6.85
CA ARG A 91 5.32 -8.46 -7.99
C ARG A 91 6.65 -7.85 -7.55
N GLU A 92 6.62 -6.79 -6.77
CA GLU A 92 7.85 -6.13 -6.30
C GLU A 92 8.62 -6.99 -5.28
N LEU A 93 7.92 -7.63 -4.34
CA LEU A 93 8.54 -8.53 -3.34
C LEU A 93 9.24 -9.73 -4.00
N THR A 94 8.65 -10.33 -5.03
CA THR A 94 9.22 -11.52 -5.70
C THR A 94 10.54 -11.23 -6.44
N ARG A 95 10.94 -9.97 -6.56
CA ARG A 95 12.23 -9.56 -7.15
C ARG A 95 13.43 -9.76 -6.21
N TYR A 96 13.17 -10.04 -4.93
CA TYR A 96 14.19 -10.25 -3.92
C TYR A 96 14.43 -11.73 -3.67
N ASP A 97 15.68 -12.18 -3.81
CA ASP A 97 16.07 -13.58 -3.55
C ASP A 97 16.05 -13.94 -2.05
N SER A 98 16.12 -12.93 -1.16
CA SER A 98 16.00 -13.11 0.28
C SER A 98 14.60 -13.58 0.69
N ILE A 99 13.56 -13.18 -0.03
CA ILE A 99 12.17 -13.55 0.27
C ILE A 99 11.95 -15.06 0.05
N LYS A 100 11.45 -15.72 1.08
CA LYS A 100 11.13 -17.15 1.06
C LYS A 100 9.64 -17.44 1.13
N ARG A 101 8.88 -16.54 1.79
CA ARG A 101 7.43 -16.69 1.96
C ARG A 101 6.74 -15.34 1.87
N ILE A 102 5.67 -15.30 1.11
CA ILE A 102 4.74 -14.17 1.03
C ILE A 102 3.34 -14.72 1.32
N ASP A 103 2.80 -14.42 2.48
CA ASP A 103 1.40 -14.68 2.81
C ASP A 103 0.60 -13.43 2.43
N MET A 104 -0.24 -13.51 1.40
CA MET A 104 -1.11 -12.43 0.96
C MET A 104 -2.55 -12.74 1.37
N VAL A 105 -3.15 -11.83 2.14
CA VAL A 105 -4.50 -11.97 2.70
C VAL A 105 -5.39 -10.89 2.11
N GLU A 106 -6.30 -11.30 1.24
CA GLU A 106 -7.26 -10.41 0.58
C GLU A 106 -8.68 -10.89 0.89
N ILE A 107 -9.54 -9.99 1.34
CA ILE A 107 -10.91 -10.35 1.71
C ILE A 107 -11.78 -10.63 0.48
N ASP A 108 -11.53 -9.90 -0.61
CA ASP A 108 -12.33 -9.97 -1.83
C ASP A 108 -11.62 -10.75 -2.96
N LYS A 109 -11.87 -12.05 -3.00
CA LYS A 109 -11.34 -12.90 -4.06
C LYS A 109 -11.65 -12.39 -5.47
N LEU A 110 -12.80 -11.71 -5.67
CA LEU A 110 -13.18 -11.23 -6.99
C LEU A 110 -12.26 -10.12 -7.48
N VAL A 111 -11.68 -9.29 -6.59
CA VAL A 111 -10.65 -8.31 -6.96
C VAL A 111 -9.43 -9.01 -7.57
N VAL A 112 -8.94 -10.06 -6.92
CA VAL A 112 -7.79 -10.85 -7.41
C VAL A 112 -8.11 -11.48 -8.78
N ASP A 113 -9.28 -12.08 -8.93
CA ASP A 113 -9.70 -12.72 -10.20
C ASP A 113 -9.79 -11.69 -11.33
N VAL A 114 -10.38 -10.51 -11.08
CA VAL A 114 -10.45 -9.39 -12.04
C VAL A 114 -9.06 -8.87 -12.40
N CYS A 115 -8.17 -8.71 -11.42
CA CYS A 115 -6.81 -8.23 -11.68
C CYS A 115 -5.98 -9.24 -12.47
N ARG A 116 -6.13 -10.54 -12.22
CA ARG A 116 -5.50 -11.59 -13.04
C ARG A 116 -5.91 -11.51 -14.51
N GLU A 117 -7.16 -11.25 -14.77
CA GLU A 117 -7.70 -11.21 -16.15
C GLU A 117 -7.42 -9.89 -16.84
N TYR A 118 -7.60 -8.77 -16.15
CA TYR A 118 -7.59 -7.44 -16.77
C TYR A 118 -6.36 -6.60 -16.47
N LEU A 119 -5.58 -6.91 -15.44
CA LEU A 119 -4.37 -6.18 -15.01
C LEU A 119 -3.16 -7.12 -14.83
N PRO A 120 -2.81 -7.91 -15.87
CA PRO A 120 -1.76 -8.93 -15.74
C PRO A 120 -0.37 -8.36 -15.42
N GLN A 121 -0.11 -7.07 -15.68
CA GLN A 121 1.17 -6.44 -15.35
C GLN A 121 1.40 -6.27 -13.84
N THR A 122 0.34 -6.16 -13.02
CA THR A 122 0.46 -6.15 -11.56
C THR A 122 0.37 -7.56 -10.98
N SER A 123 -0.59 -8.37 -11.47
CA SER A 123 -0.91 -9.68 -10.92
C SER A 123 -0.02 -10.84 -11.37
N CYS A 124 0.96 -10.58 -12.27
CA CYS A 124 1.80 -11.60 -12.94
C CYS A 124 2.62 -12.50 -12.00
N LYS A 125 2.73 -12.18 -10.72
CA LYS A 125 3.50 -12.93 -9.74
C LYS A 125 2.67 -13.57 -8.63
N LEU A 126 1.36 -13.51 -8.71
CA LEU A 126 0.48 -14.14 -7.74
C LEU A 126 0.56 -15.68 -7.70
N ASP A 127 1.14 -16.29 -8.74
CA ASP A 127 1.37 -17.74 -8.82
C ASP A 127 2.86 -18.12 -8.58
N ASP A 128 3.70 -17.19 -8.07
CA ASP A 128 5.07 -17.51 -7.66
C ASP A 128 5.04 -18.54 -6.51
N PRO A 129 5.88 -19.59 -6.53
CA PRO A 129 5.83 -20.65 -5.53
C PRO A 129 6.06 -20.22 -4.08
N ARG A 130 6.55 -19.01 -3.85
CA ARG A 130 6.72 -18.41 -2.52
C ARG A 130 5.44 -17.74 -2.00
N VAL A 131 4.41 -17.58 -2.84
CA VAL A 131 3.18 -16.84 -2.53
C VAL A 131 2.08 -17.79 -2.07
N ASN A 132 1.52 -17.52 -0.92
CA ASN A 132 0.31 -18.16 -0.41
C ASN A 132 -0.83 -17.13 -0.40
N LEU A 133 -1.90 -17.41 -1.13
CA LEU A 133 -3.08 -16.55 -1.16
C LEU A 133 -4.14 -17.05 -0.18
N TYR A 134 -4.58 -16.16 0.70
CA TYR A 134 -5.66 -16.39 1.65
C TYR A 134 -6.81 -15.43 1.36
N PHE A 135 -8.02 -15.96 1.25
CA PHE A 135 -9.23 -15.15 1.03
C PHE A 135 -10.03 -15.08 2.31
N GLU A 136 -9.60 -14.18 3.20
CA GLU A 136 -10.18 -14.02 4.52
C GLU A 136 -9.92 -12.62 5.11
N ASP A 137 -10.51 -12.34 6.26
CA ASP A 137 -10.38 -11.09 6.97
C ASP A 137 -8.96 -10.93 7.56
N GLY A 138 -8.23 -9.89 7.11
CA GLY A 138 -6.85 -9.62 7.52
C GLY A 138 -6.69 -9.36 9.02
N LEU A 139 -7.68 -8.74 9.70
CA LEU A 139 -7.66 -8.56 11.15
C LEU A 139 -7.68 -9.92 11.87
N LYS A 140 -8.54 -10.83 11.44
CA LYS A 140 -8.62 -12.17 12.02
C LYS A 140 -7.38 -13.00 11.73
N PHE A 141 -6.86 -12.90 10.51
CA PHE A 141 -5.65 -13.62 10.11
C PHE A 141 -4.46 -13.25 10.98
N VAL A 142 -4.20 -11.95 11.17
CA VAL A 142 -3.04 -11.48 11.92
C VAL A 142 -3.17 -11.69 13.43
N ALA A 143 -4.40 -11.75 13.98
CA ALA A 143 -4.64 -11.89 15.41
C ALA A 143 -4.08 -13.20 16.01
N GLY A 144 -3.97 -14.26 15.19
CA GLY A 144 -3.42 -15.56 15.62
C GLY A 144 -1.90 -15.67 15.48
N LYS A 145 -1.21 -14.66 14.96
CA LYS A 145 0.23 -14.70 14.62
C LYS A 145 1.11 -14.16 15.73
N ASN A 146 2.30 -14.73 15.87
CA ASN A 146 3.25 -14.31 16.90
C ASN A 146 4.69 -14.59 16.47
N ASN A 147 5.49 -13.54 16.25
CA ASN A 147 6.90 -13.62 15.79
C ASN A 147 7.06 -14.49 14.52
N GLU A 148 6.22 -14.27 13.52
CA GLU A 148 6.22 -15.08 12.29
C GLU A 148 6.72 -14.31 11.06
N TYR A 149 6.73 -12.97 11.10
CA TYR A 149 7.03 -12.15 9.92
C TYR A 149 8.14 -11.14 10.18
N ASP A 150 8.96 -10.92 9.18
CA ASP A 150 9.98 -9.85 9.15
C ASP A 150 9.39 -8.54 8.69
N LEU A 151 8.40 -8.63 7.78
CA LEU A 151 7.73 -7.47 7.19
C LEU A 151 6.22 -7.72 7.13
N ILE A 152 5.45 -6.70 7.51
CA ILE A 152 4.02 -6.63 7.26
C ILE A 152 3.76 -5.41 6.38
N ILE A 153 3.13 -5.60 5.22
CA ILE A 153 2.65 -4.53 4.35
C ILE A 153 1.13 -4.49 4.42
N VAL A 154 0.58 -3.34 4.82
CA VAL A 154 -0.87 -3.13 4.85
C VAL A 154 -1.25 -2.22 3.70
N ASP A 155 -1.81 -2.83 2.68
CA ASP A 155 -2.29 -2.20 1.44
C ASP A 155 -3.81 -2.37 1.36
N SER A 156 -4.53 -1.62 2.18
CA SER A 156 -5.99 -1.66 2.27
C SER A 156 -6.62 -0.51 1.50
N THR A 157 -7.91 -0.63 1.24
CA THR A 157 -8.74 0.53 0.87
C THR A 157 -8.79 1.54 2.02
N ASP A 158 -9.31 2.73 1.75
CA ASP A 158 -9.44 3.83 2.72
C ASP A 158 -10.12 3.40 4.04
N PRO A 159 -9.98 4.19 5.15
CA PRO A 159 -10.44 3.82 6.49
C PRO A 159 -11.97 3.85 6.66
N PHE A 160 -12.69 3.40 5.64
CA PHE A 160 -14.15 3.20 5.66
C PHE A 160 -14.52 1.92 4.89
N GLY A 161 -15.74 1.39 5.12
CA GLY A 161 -16.19 0.15 4.50
C GLY A 161 -15.37 -1.07 4.95
N PRO A 162 -14.97 -1.97 4.03
CA PRO A 162 -14.25 -3.21 4.38
C PRO A 162 -12.89 -2.97 5.06
N GLY A 163 -12.22 -1.84 4.78
CA GLY A 163 -10.90 -1.48 5.31
C GLY A 163 -10.90 -0.92 6.74
N GLU A 164 -12.04 -0.44 7.28
CA GLU A 164 -12.10 0.29 8.56
C GLU A 164 -11.42 -0.44 9.73
N ALA A 165 -11.60 -1.77 9.81
CA ALA A 165 -11.03 -2.59 10.88
C ALA A 165 -9.50 -2.62 10.90
N LEU A 166 -8.85 -2.36 9.77
CA LEU A 166 -7.39 -2.36 9.61
C LEU A 166 -6.71 -1.06 10.09
N PHE A 167 -7.49 -0.13 10.64
CA PHE A 167 -6.98 1.14 11.21
C PHE A 167 -7.12 1.22 12.72
N THR A 168 -7.43 0.12 13.41
CA THR A 168 -7.65 0.06 14.85
C THR A 168 -6.35 -0.17 15.64
N GLU A 169 -6.32 0.23 16.92
CA GLU A 169 -5.21 -0.12 17.83
C GLU A 169 -5.07 -1.63 18.01
N GLU A 170 -6.18 -2.36 18.01
CA GLU A 170 -6.20 -3.82 18.09
C GLU A 170 -5.45 -4.43 16.89
N PHE A 171 -5.74 -3.96 15.69
CA PHE A 171 -5.07 -4.42 14.47
C PHE A 171 -3.57 -4.15 14.51
N TYR A 172 -3.15 -2.92 14.81
CA TYR A 172 -1.73 -2.58 14.89
C TYR A 172 -1.02 -3.33 16.02
N GLY A 173 -1.70 -3.58 17.15
CA GLY A 173 -1.18 -4.41 18.24
C GLY A 173 -0.97 -5.86 17.84
N ASN A 174 -1.87 -6.40 17.02
CA ASN A 174 -1.73 -7.75 16.46
C ASN A 174 -0.60 -7.81 15.43
N CYS A 175 -0.46 -6.80 14.55
CA CYS A 175 0.70 -6.67 13.65
C CYS A 175 2.01 -6.63 14.43
N PHE A 176 2.08 -5.84 15.51
CA PHE A 176 3.26 -5.79 16.36
C PHE A 176 3.62 -7.16 16.95
N LYS A 177 2.64 -7.94 17.42
CA LYS A 177 2.88 -9.30 17.94
C LYS A 177 3.32 -10.27 16.84
N ALA A 178 2.72 -10.17 15.66
CA ALA A 178 3.03 -11.02 14.52
C ALA A 178 4.43 -10.81 13.96
N LEU A 179 4.98 -9.60 14.09
CA LEU A 179 6.34 -9.27 13.70
C LEU A 179 7.38 -9.89 14.64
N ASN A 180 8.51 -10.33 14.09
CA ASN A 180 9.68 -10.76 14.84
C ASN A 180 10.39 -9.57 15.54
N SER A 181 11.53 -9.83 16.20
CA SER A 181 12.23 -8.82 17.03
C SER A 181 12.80 -7.63 16.25
N SER A 182 13.07 -7.77 14.95
CA SER A 182 13.54 -6.71 14.04
C SER A 182 12.49 -6.35 12.98
N GLY A 183 11.24 -6.75 13.20
CA GLY A 183 10.18 -6.61 12.22
C GLY A 183 9.80 -5.18 11.88
N ILE A 184 9.40 -4.99 10.64
CA ILE A 184 8.95 -3.72 10.07
C ILE A 184 7.48 -3.87 9.63
N MET A 185 6.68 -2.83 9.85
CA MET A 185 5.37 -2.66 9.23
C MET A 185 5.37 -1.39 8.39
N VAL A 186 4.83 -1.48 7.19
CA VAL A 186 4.52 -0.31 6.34
C VAL A 186 3.04 -0.34 5.97
N ASN A 187 2.44 0.83 5.84
CA ASN A 187 1.03 0.95 5.50
C ASN A 187 0.73 2.24 4.76
N GLN A 188 -0.39 2.29 4.07
CA GLN A 188 -0.92 3.52 3.51
C GLN A 188 -1.46 4.44 4.63
N HIS A 189 -1.30 5.78 4.46
CA HIS A 189 -1.68 6.80 5.44
C HIS A 189 -2.59 7.89 4.91
N GLU A 190 -3.02 7.86 3.66
CA GLU A 190 -3.84 8.86 3.01
C GLU A 190 -3.13 10.15 2.58
N SER A 191 -3.89 11.00 1.91
CA SER A 191 -3.46 12.35 1.53
C SER A 191 -3.40 13.28 2.75
N PRO A 192 -2.33 14.05 2.95
CA PRO A 192 -2.30 15.04 4.02
C PRO A 192 -3.03 16.36 3.68
N TYR A 193 -3.58 16.48 2.47
CA TYR A 193 -4.06 17.75 1.94
C TYR A 193 -5.55 18.01 2.21
N TYR A 194 -6.38 16.99 2.04
CA TYR A 194 -7.81 17.12 2.30
C TYR A 194 -8.12 16.86 3.78
N PRO A 195 -9.04 17.62 4.38
CA PRO A 195 -9.25 17.59 5.83
C PRO A 195 -9.61 16.21 6.40
N ASN A 196 -10.45 15.44 5.72
CA ASN A 196 -10.87 14.11 6.21
C ASN A 196 -9.71 13.11 6.13
N ASP A 197 -8.99 13.08 5.01
CA ASP A 197 -7.84 12.21 4.80
C ASP A 197 -6.69 12.56 5.77
N ALA A 198 -6.45 13.85 5.96
CA ALA A 198 -5.47 14.34 6.92
C ALA A 198 -5.77 13.89 8.35
N LEU A 199 -7.05 13.90 8.76
CA LEU A 199 -7.48 13.40 10.07
C LEU A 199 -7.34 11.89 10.17
N ALA A 200 -7.60 11.15 9.09
CA ALA A 200 -7.38 9.71 9.02
C ALA A 200 -5.89 9.37 9.16
N ALA A 201 -5.02 10.05 8.39
CA ALA A 201 -3.56 9.92 8.47
C ALA A 201 -3.04 10.20 9.88
N GLN A 202 -3.48 11.30 10.51
CA GLN A 202 -3.10 11.66 11.88
C GLN A 202 -3.53 10.59 12.88
N SER A 203 -4.76 10.07 12.75
CA SER A 203 -5.31 9.07 13.67
C SER A 203 -4.59 7.73 13.53
N ALA A 204 -4.29 7.29 12.30
CA ALA A 204 -3.51 6.08 12.03
C ALA A 204 -2.09 6.22 12.63
N HIS A 205 -1.40 7.33 12.35
CA HIS A 205 -0.07 7.57 12.87
C HIS A 205 -0.02 7.58 14.41
N ARG A 206 -0.97 8.23 15.07
CA ARG A 206 -1.07 8.25 16.54
C ARG A 206 -1.21 6.85 17.13
N ARG A 207 -2.08 6.01 16.56
CA ARG A 207 -2.28 4.62 17.01
C ARG A 207 -1.02 3.78 16.83
N ILE A 208 -0.36 3.88 15.68
CA ILE A 208 0.89 3.17 15.40
C ILE A 208 1.99 3.62 16.37
N LYS A 209 2.14 4.91 16.59
CA LYS A 209 3.14 5.51 17.50
C LYS A 209 2.94 5.10 18.96
N SER A 210 1.70 4.80 19.39
CA SER A 210 1.43 4.29 20.74
C SER A 210 1.88 2.85 20.95
N ILE A 211 2.14 2.10 19.86
CA ILE A 211 2.43 0.66 19.89
C ILE A 211 3.89 0.38 19.51
N PHE A 212 4.39 1.04 18.47
CA PHE A 212 5.74 0.80 17.94
C PHE A 212 6.76 1.77 18.53
N PRO A 213 7.96 1.30 18.94
CA PRO A 213 9.02 2.16 19.42
C PRO A 213 9.58 3.13 18.37
N LYS A 214 9.47 2.76 17.08
CA LYS A 214 9.79 3.61 15.94
C LYS A 214 8.55 3.71 15.05
N ALA A 215 8.08 4.93 14.79
CA ALA A 215 6.98 5.23 13.90
C ALA A 215 7.27 6.55 13.17
N LEU A 216 7.48 6.46 11.87
CA LEU A 216 7.76 7.59 10.98
C LEU A 216 6.75 7.60 9.83
N VAL A 217 6.66 8.74 9.18
CA VAL A 217 5.85 8.91 7.96
C VAL A 217 6.77 9.32 6.82
N TYR A 218 6.53 8.75 5.65
CA TYR A 218 7.21 9.13 4.41
C TYR A 218 6.18 9.44 3.32
N GLN A 219 6.62 10.06 2.25
CA GLN A 219 5.73 10.57 1.22
C GLN A 219 6.06 10.03 -0.16
N ALA A 220 5.01 9.90 -0.98
CA ALA A 220 5.11 9.61 -2.39
C ALA A 220 4.25 10.60 -3.19
N HIS A 221 4.60 10.82 -4.46
CA HIS A 221 3.81 11.66 -5.35
C HIS A 221 3.16 10.79 -6.43
N ILE A 222 1.86 10.53 -6.26
CA ILE A 222 1.07 9.66 -7.13
C ILE A 222 0.11 10.54 -7.94
N PRO A 223 0.36 10.77 -9.22
CA PRO A 223 -0.34 11.78 -10.01
C PRO A 223 -1.86 11.62 -10.06
N THR A 224 -2.35 10.37 -9.98
CA THR A 224 -3.78 10.07 -10.09
C THR A 224 -4.51 9.99 -8.76
N TYR A 225 -3.79 10.00 -7.63
CA TYR A 225 -4.41 10.06 -6.31
C TYR A 225 -4.81 11.50 -5.94
N PRO A 226 -5.82 11.71 -5.10
CA PRO A 226 -6.23 13.03 -4.69
C PRO A 226 -5.07 13.87 -4.17
N SER A 227 -4.96 15.11 -4.65
CA SER A 227 -3.83 16.04 -4.43
C SER A 227 -2.46 15.62 -5.03
N GLY A 228 -2.28 14.40 -5.46
CA GLY A 228 -0.97 13.87 -5.90
C GLY A 228 0.05 13.66 -4.79
N HIS A 229 -0.24 14.08 -3.55
CA HIS A 229 0.62 13.92 -2.39
C HIS A 229 0.03 12.87 -1.44
N PHE A 230 0.74 11.76 -1.28
CA PHE A 230 0.27 10.63 -0.50
C PHE A 230 1.28 10.27 0.59
N LEU A 231 0.77 9.97 1.79
CA LEU A 231 1.59 9.58 2.93
C LEU A 231 1.56 8.07 3.13
N LEU A 232 2.70 7.56 3.56
CA LEU A 232 2.91 6.16 3.89
C LEU A 232 3.52 6.08 5.29
N GLY A 233 3.14 5.07 6.06
CA GLY A 233 3.67 4.83 7.39
C GLY A 233 4.82 3.82 7.37
N PHE A 234 5.83 4.07 8.19
CA PHE A 234 6.90 3.13 8.53
C PHE A 234 6.92 2.94 10.04
N ALA A 235 6.77 1.71 10.49
CA ALA A 235 6.87 1.37 11.89
C ALA A 235 7.78 0.15 12.08
N SER A 236 8.58 0.14 13.14
CA SER A 236 9.49 -0.98 13.40
C SER A 236 9.68 -1.25 14.88
N LYS A 237 10.21 -2.42 15.19
CA LYS A 237 10.59 -2.80 16.56
C LYS A 237 11.98 -2.26 16.97
N GLY A 238 12.59 -1.38 16.16
CA GLY A 238 13.87 -0.74 16.53
C GLY A 238 14.64 -0.15 15.36
N LEU A 239 14.45 -0.67 14.14
CA LEU A 239 15.15 -0.18 12.94
C LEU A 239 14.67 1.24 12.58
N ASP A 240 15.63 2.10 12.27
CA ASP A 240 15.37 3.46 11.79
C ASP A 240 15.51 3.50 10.27
N PRO A 241 14.52 4.01 9.52
CA PRO A 241 14.57 3.92 8.06
C PRO A 241 15.67 4.79 7.42
N ILE A 242 16.23 5.75 8.15
CA ILE A 242 17.28 6.63 7.63
C ILE A 242 18.65 6.12 8.07
N ASP A 243 18.80 5.82 9.37
CA ASP A 243 20.09 5.43 9.96
C ASP A 243 20.48 3.99 9.57
N ASP A 244 19.48 3.08 9.45
CA ASP A 244 19.68 1.68 9.08
C ASP A 244 19.54 1.43 7.56
N LEU A 245 19.44 2.49 6.74
CA LEU A 245 19.40 2.33 5.28
C LEU A 245 20.62 1.57 4.78
N SER A 246 20.40 0.41 4.17
CA SER A 246 21.44 -0.47 3.67
C SER A 246 22.30 0.22 2.59
N THR A 247 23.61 0.14 2.75
CA THR A 247 24.58 0.60 1.74
C THR A 247 24.71 -0.36 0.55
N THR A 248 24.13 -1.56 0.66
CA THR A 248 24.24 -2.62 -0.36
C THR A 248 23.01 -2.73 -1.25
N TRP A 249 21.91 -2.00 -0.96
CA TRP A 249 20.68 -2.11 -1.75
C TRP A 249 20.90 -1.82 -3.23
N ASP A 250 21.66 -0.78 -3.55
CA ASP A 250 21.97 -0.41 -4.94
C ASP A 250 22.73 -1.52 -5.70
N SER A 251 23.49 -2.36 -4.98
CA SER A 251 24.24 -3.49 -5.58
C SER A 251 23.33 -4.63 -6.04
N LEU A 252 22.06 -4.67 -5.61
CA LEU A 252 21.07 -5.63 -6.11
C LEU A 252 20.74 -5.39 -7.59
N GLY A 253 21.02 -4.19 -8.11
CA GLY A 253 20.82 -3.84 -9.52
C GLY A 253 19.35 -3.87 -9.95
N LEU A 254 18.41 -3.74 -9.01
CA LEU A 254 16.98 -3.71 -9.30
C LEU A 254 16.63 -2.48 -10.10
N LYS A 255 16.02 -2.70 -11.27
CA LYS A 255 15.53 -1.59 -12.11
C LYS A 255 14.20 -1.11 -11.55
N THR A 256 14.20 0.03 -10.90
CA THR A 256 13.03 0.74 -10.39
C THR A 256 12.70 1.93 -11.29
N ARG A 257 11.44 2.35 -11.26
CA ARG A 257 10.96 3.50 -12.04
C ARG A 257 10.84 4.76 -11.18
N TYR A 258 10.62 4.60 -9.89
CA TYR A 258 10.40 5.67 -8.93
C TYR A 258 11.40 5.61 -7.76
N TYR A 259 11.49 4.47 -7.09
CA TYR A 259 12.33 4.32 -5.93
C TYR A 259 13.83 4.32 -6.28
N ASN A 260 14.62 4.99 -5.45
CA ASN A 260 16.08 4.89 -5.37
C ASN A 260 16.54 5.32 -3.97
N THR A 261 17.80 5.05 -3.59
CA THR A 261 18.33 5.34 -2.26
C THR A 261 18.48 6.83 -1.95
N GLU A 262 18.57 7.69 -2.96
CA GLU A 262 18.53 9.15 -2.77
C GLU A 262 17.11 9.61 -2.43
N LEU A 263 16.12 9.11 -3.18
CA LEU A 263 14.70 9.37 -2.90
C LEU A 263 14.31 8.82 -1.53
N HIS A 264 14.82 7.66 -1.14
CA HIS A 264 14.57 7.07 0.19
C HIS A 264 14.82 8.07 1.31
N ARG A 265 16.00 8.72 1.30
CA ARG A 265 16.31 9.77 2.31
C ARG A 265 15.39 10.99 2.15
N GLY A 266 15.12 11.38 0.92
CA GLY A 266 14.29 12.55 0.61
C GLY A 266 12.82 12.37 0.99
N CYS A 267 12.25 11.16 0.87
CA CYS A 267 10.83 10.94 1.12
C CYS A 267 10.43 11.09 2.61
N PHE A 268 11.37 11.00 3.56
CA PHE A 268 11.14 11.29 4.97
C PHE A 268 11.27 12.78 5.32
N ALA A 269 11.72 13.61 4.39
CA ALA A 269 11.80 15.07 4.56
C ALA A 269 10.43 15.72 4.30
N LEU A 270 9.53 15.64 5.28
CA LEU A 270 8.16 16.08 5.16
C LEU A 270 8.03 17.63 5.13
N PRO A 271 7.06 18.17 4.34
CA PRO A 271 6.70 19.58 4.39
C PRO A 271 6.22 20.03 5.78
N ASN A 272 6.35 21.32 6.06
CA ASN A 272 6.00 21.87 7.38
C ASN A 272 4.53 21.63 7.76
N TYR A 273 3.59 21.73 6.82
CA TYR A 273 2.18 21.50 7.13
C TYR A 273 1.88 20.03 7.50
N VAL A 274 2.61 19.07 6.91
CA VAL A 274 2.53 17.65 7.30
C VAL A 274 3.15 17.44 8.67
N LYS A 275 4.31 18.06 8.95
CA LYS A 275 4.91 18.01 10.29
C LYS A 275 3.98 18.59 11.35
N GLU A 276 3.28 19.68 11.04
CA GLU A 276 2.30 20.27 11.94
C GLU A 276 1.10 19.38 12.18
N LEU A 277 0.58 18.74 11.12
CA LEU A 277 -0.48 17.74 11.21
C LEU A 277 -0.10 16.60 12.16
N LEU A 278 1.13 16.08 12.05
CA LEU A 278 1.60 14.93 12.82
C LEU A 278 2.07 15.25 14.23
N LYS A 279 2.24 16.54 14.61
CA LYS A 279 2.65 16.92 15.98
C LYS A 279 1.65 16.49 17.06
N ASN A 280 0.38 16.44 16.71
CA ASN A 280 -0.72 16.09 17.61
C ASN A 280 -1.17 14.62 17.43
N ALA A 281 -0.35 13.82 16.74
CA ALA A 281 -0.57 12.41 16.53
C ALA A 281 0.14 11.55 17.60
#